data_cc8a7317487ece0eb4a12540a90ac7b8
#
_entry.id   cc8a7317487ece0eb4a12540a90ac7b8
#
_cell.length_a   1.000
_cell.length_b   1.000
_cell.length_c   1.000
_cell.angle_alpha   90.00
_cell.angle_beta   90.00
_cell.angle_gamma   90.00
#
_symmetry.space_group_name_H-M   'P 1'
#
loop_
_entity.id
_entity.type
_entity.pdbx_description
1 polymer ?
#
loop_
_entity_poly.entity_id
_entity_poly.type
_entity_poly.pdbx_seq_one_letter_code
_entity_poly.pdbx_strand_id
1 'polypeptide(L)'
;MQTLSSLTLLGGALLSACASTSDGMSSRSLFNGENLVGWHTDIPAADSKPDIAPTFVVREGLLISLGSPGGHLITDEEFSDYRLDVEYRWTGEPGNCGVLVHASTPRCLYKMFPASIEVQMHRGNAGDFWCICEDVKVDDMVQRRGPREKWGATEGDARRIHNLTDDSEVPVGEWNHMRIECRGDRIDVWVNGDLVNQGYECTASRGHVALQAEGAEVAFRRVELTPLGG
;
A
#
# COMPACT_ATOMS: atom_id res chain seq x y z
N MET A 1 -24.22 -81.74 -21.86
CA MET A 1 -24.47 -80.32 -22.08
C MET A 1 -23.98 -79.56 -20.86
N GLN A 2 -22.79 -79.04 -20.95
CA GLN A 2 -22.17 -78.24 -19.89
C GLN A 2 -22.16 -76.77 -20.28
N THR A 3 -22.77 -75.95 -19.47
CA THR A 3 -22.76 -74.51 -19.63
C THR A 3 -21.57 -73.89 -18.84
N LEU A 4 -20.69 -73.26 -19.60
CA LEU A 4 -19.60 -72.41 -19.00
C LEU A 4 -20.18 -71.05 -18.62
N SER A 5 -20.01 -70.69 -17.32
CA SER A 5 -20.24 -69.33 -16.83
C SER A 5 -18.95 -68.55 -16.89
N SER A 6 -18.95 -67.46 -17.63
CA SER A 6 -17.83 -66.50 -17.71
C SER A 6 -17.91 -65.54 -16.55
N LEU A 7 -16.86 -65.49 -15.75
CA LEU A 7 -16.69 -64.49 -14.63
C LEU A 7 -15.91 -63.31 -15.16
N THR A 8 -16.57 -62.13 -15.22
CA THR A 8 -15.94 -60.88 -15.63
C THR A 8 -15.43 -60.15 -14.39
N LEU A 9 -14.12 -60.02 -14.27
CA LEU A 9 -13.49 -59.17 -13.26
C LEU A 9 -13.56 -57.69 -13.70
N LEU A 10 -14.31 -56.86 -12.97
CA LEU A 10 -14.19 -55.40 -13.07
C LEU A 10 -13.01 -54.94 -12.20
N GLY A 11 -11.96 -54.50 -12.87
CA GLY A 11 -10.85 -53.78 -12.24
C GLY A 11 -11.24 -52.33 -11.99
N GLY A 12 -11.50 -51.98 -10.73
CA GLY A 12 -11.69 -50.58 -10.31
C GLY A 12 -10.35 -49.86 -10.22
N ALA A 13 -10.10 -48.91 -11.11
CA ALA A 13 -8.98 -47.98 -10.98
C ALA A 13 -9.32 -46.91 -9.94
N LEU A 14 -8.66 -46.94 -8.82
CA LEU A 14 -8.65 -45.85 -7.83
C LEU A 14 -7.86 -44.67 -8.41
N LEU A 15 -8.54 -43.65 -8.89
CA LEU A 15 -7.96 -42.34 -9.16
C LEU A 15 -7.73 -41.65 -7.85
N SER A 16 -6.48 -41.66 -7.38
CA SER A 16 -6.03 -40.81 -6.28
C SER A 16 -5.98 -39.36 -6.76
N ALA A 17 -7.02 -38.60 -6.43
CA ALA A 17 -7.02 -37.17 -6.62
C ALA A 17 -6.04 -36.55 -5.60
N CYS A 18 -4.83 -36.19 -6.06
CA CYS A 18 -3.98 -35.28 -5.31
C CYS A 18 -4.71 -33.92 -5.26
N ALA A 19 -5.41 -33.65 -4.17
CA ALA A 19 -5.81 -32.30 -3.83
C ALA A 19 -4.54 -31.53 -3.53
N SER A 20 -4.07 -30.73 -4.49
CA SER A 20 -3.11 -29.67 -4.22
C SER A 20 -3.80 -28.68 -3.28
N THR A 21 -3.53 -28.76 -1.99
CA THR A 21 -3.80 -27.67 -1.07
C THR A 21 -2.93 -26.50 -1.51
N SER A 22 -3.48 -25.59 -2.30
CA SER A 22 -2.98 -24.24 -2.35
C SER A 22 -3.21 -23.68 -0.94
N ASP A 23 -2.19 -23.64 -0.11
CA ASP A 23 -2.13 -22.72 1.03
C ASP A 23 -2.18 -21.30 0.43
N GLY A 24 -3.37 -20.88 0.04
CA GLY A 24 -3.68 -19.52 -0.33
C GLY A 24 -3.48 -18.69 0.92
N MET A 25 -2.37 -17.96 1.00
CA MET A 25 -2.15 -17.02 2.07
C MET A 25 -3.35 -16.07 2.06
N SER A 26 -4.19 -16.17 3.11
CA SER A 26 -5.44 -15.44 3.16
C SER A 26 -5.16 -13.95 3.35
N SER A 27 -5.87 -13.12 2.61
CA SER A 27 -5.86 -11.68 2.88
C SER A 27 -6.43 -11.38 4.26
N ARG A 28 -5.96 -10.31 4.87
CA ARG A 28 -6.50 -9.79 6.13
C ARG A 28 -6.72 -8.29 6.06
N SER A 29 -7.80 -7.83 6.65
CA SER A 29 -8.00 -6.40 6.82
C SER A 29 -7.05 -5.86 7.87
N LEU A 30 -6.34 -4.78 7.56
CA LEU A 30 -5.55 -4.02 8.53
C LEU A 30 -6.42 -3.00 9.28
N PHE A 31 -7.59 -2.65 8.74
CA PHE A 31 -8.60 -1.81 9.39
C PHE A 31 -9.89 -2.62 9.60
N ASN A 32 -10.37 -2.67 10.85
CA ASN A 32 -11.48 -3.53 11.24
C ASN A 32 -12.88 -2.86 11.10
N GLY A 33 -12.93 -1.60 10.64
CA GLY A 33 -14.19 -0.84 10.52
C GLY A 33 -14.70 -0.23 11.83
N GLU A 34 -14.06 -0.48 12.97
CA GLU A 34 -14.58 -0.08 14.30
C GLU A 34 -13.61 0.86 15.05
N ASN A 35 -12.32 0.59 14.97
CA ASN A 35 -11.30 1.31 15.74
C ASN A 35 -9.91 1.20 15.09
N LEU A 36 -8.91 1.82 15.72
CA LEU A 36 -7.53 1.84 15.24
C LEU A 36 -6.63 0.81 15.93
N VAL A 37 -7.19 -0.30 16.43
CA VAL A 37 -6.38 -1.40 16.99
C VAL A 37 -5.44 -1.96 15.92
N GLY A 38 -4.16 -2.13 16.26
CA GLY A 38 -3.09 -2.52 15.34
C GLY A 38 -2.42 -1.35 14.64
N TRP A 39 -2.77 -0.12 15.05
CA TRP A 39 -2.21 1.13 14.54
C TRP A 39 -1.85 2.08 15.66
N HIS A 40 -0.83 2.89 15.43
CA HIS A 40 -0.49 4.05 16.26
C HIS A 40 -0.33 5.31 15.40
N THR A 41 -0.46 6.47 16.02
CA THR A 41 -0.27 7.76 15.32
C THR A 41 1.09 8.34 15.63
N ASP A 42 1.74 8.91 14.63
CA ASP A 42 2.91 9.78 14.78
C ASP A 42 2.55 11.18 14.28
N ILE A 43 2.20 12.08 15.20
CA ILE A 43 1.73 13.44 14.93
C ILE A 43 2.69 14.40 15.62
N PRO A 44 3.65 15.02 14.91
CA PRO A 44 4.67 15.88 15.53
C PRO A 44 4.12 17.03 16.38
N ALA A 45 2.95 17.57 16.01
CA ALA A 45 2.31 18.63 16.77
C ALA A 45 1.86 18.18 18.18
N ALA A 46 1.62 16.87 18.39
CA ALA A 46 1.24 16.33 19.68
C ALA A 46 2.38 16.36 20.70
N ASP A 47 3.63 16.41 20.28
CA ASP A 47 4.79 16.47 21.19
C ASP A 47 4.75 17.71 22.10
N SER A 48 4.25 18.82 21.58
CA SER A 48 4.14 20.08 22.33
C SER A 48 2.72 20.38 22.84
N LYS A 49 1.72 19.67 22.32
CA LYS A 49 0.29 19.85 22.65
C LYS A 49 -0.38 18.48 22.72
N PRO A 50 -0.25 17.72 23.81
CA PRO A 50 -0.79 16.37 23.92
C PRO A 50 -2.32 16.30 23.78
N ASP A 51 -3.04 17.38 24.08
CA ASP A 51 -4.52 17.47 23.94
C ASP A 51 -4.95 17.95 22.54
N ILE A 52 -4.12 17.77 21.53
CA ILE A 52 -4.47 18.12 20.14
C ILE A 52 -5.62 17.29 19.61
N ALA A 53 -6.46 17.88 18.75
CA ALA A 53 -7.53 17.15 18.11
C ALA A 53 -6.99 15.93 17.34
N PRO A 54 -7.71 14.80 17.33
CA PRO A 54 -7.27 13.61 16.60
C PRO A 54 -7.15 13.90 15.11
N THR A 55 -6.11 13.37 14.49
CA THR A 55 -5.88 13.46 13.03
C THR A 55 -6.57 12.34 12.28
N PHE A 56 -6.68 11.17 12.92
CA PHE A 56 -7.34 10.00 12.36
C PHE A 56 -8.50 9.59 13.26
N VAL A 57 -9.64 9.32 12.65
CA VAL A 57 -10.85 8.92 13.36
C VAL A 57 -11.57 7.79 12.61
N VAL A 58 -12.47 7.08 13.31
CA VAL A 58 -13.40 6.16 12.65
C VAL A 58 -14.79 6.80 12.66
N ARG A 59 -15.40 6.87 11.49
CA ARG A 59 -16.73 7.44 11.30
C ARG A 59 -17.54 6.58 10.32
N GLU A 60 -18.66 6.05 10.77
CA GLU A 60 -19.57 5.21 9.97
C GLU A 60 -18.85 3.99 9.31
N GLY A 61 -17.96 3.33 10.05
CA GLY A 61 -17.21 2.18 9.55
C GLY A 61 -16.06 2.53 8.60
N LEU A 62 -15.77 3.83 8.42
CA LEU A 62 -14.68 4.30 7.58
C LEU A 62 -13.54 4.84 8.45
N LEU A 63 -12.31 4.56 8.05
CA LEU A 63 -11.13 5.24 8.57
C LEU A 63 -11.01 6.59 7.86
N ILE A 64 -10.96 7.66 8.62
CA ILE A 64 -10.86 9.03 8.11
C ILE A 64 -9.52 9.64 8.52
N SER A 65 -8.72 10.05 7.55
CA SER A 65 -7.66 11.02 7.74
C SER A 65 -8.26 12.42 7.61
N LEU A 66 -8.21 13.21 8.68
CA LEU A 66 -8.72 14.58 8.66
C LEU A 66 -7.76 15.57 7.99
N GLY A 67 -6.58 15.11 7.57
CA GLY A 67 -5.56 15.90 6.91
C GLY A 67 -4.79 16.87 7.81
N SER A 68 -5.32 17.20 8.99
CA SER A 68 -4.70 18.13 9.94
C SER A 68 -5.10 17.80 11.38
N PRO A 69 -4.15 17.87 12.33
CA PRO A 69 -2.71 18.17 12.15
C PRO A 69 -2.00 17.12 11.32
N GLY A 70 -0.92 17.52 10.61
CA GLY A 70 -0.15 16.63 9.76
C GLY A 70 0.57 15.52 10.52
N GLY A 71 0.71 14.36 9.91
CA GLY A 71 1.38 13.19 10.46
C GLY A 71 0.94 11.88 9.82
N HIS A 72 1.12 10.78 10.53
CA HIS A 72 0.91 9.43 9.99
C HIS A 72 0.14 8.54 10.96
N LEU A 73 -0.66 7.64 10.39
CA LEU A 73 -1.22 6.47 11.07
C LEU A 73 -0.39 5.26 10.60
N ILE A 74 0.29 4.60 11.50
CA ILE A 74 1.32 3.59 11.21
C ILE A 74 0.89 2.26 11.81
N THR A 75 1.01 1.15 11.06
CA THR A 75 0.75 -0.19 11.59
C THR A 75 1.71 -0.55 12.70
N ASP A 76 1.24 -1.27 13.72
CA ASP A 76 2.13 -1.78 14.79
C ASP A 76 3.01 -2.93 14.30
N GLU A 77 2.58 -3.63 13.25
CA GLU A 77 3.28 -4.75 12.63
C GLU A 77 4.04 -4.30 11.38
N GLU A 78 5.19 -4.93 11.14
CA GLU A 78 5.98 -4.79 9.92
C GLU A 78 5.67 -5.89 8.92
N PHE A 79 5.77 -5.58 7.63
CA PHE A 79 5.47 -6.48 6.52
C PHE A 79 6.60 -6.52 5.50
N SER A 80 6.75 -7.67 4.84
CA SER A 80 7.53 -7.89 3.62
C SER A 80 6.75 -8.81 2.69
N ASP A 81 7.00 -8.73 1.40
CA ASP A 81 6.40 -9.59 0.38
C ASP A 81 4.87 -9.67 0.50
N TYR A 82 4.21 -8.59 0.16
CA TYR A 82 2.76 -8.45 0.28
C TYR A 82 2.15 -7.69 -0.89
N ARG A 83 0.85 -7.93 -1.08
CA ARG A 83 -0.05 -7.05 -1.81
C ARG A 83 -0.89 -6.26 -0.81
N LEU A 84 -0.94 -4.95 -0.98
CA LEU A 84 -1.80 -4.05 -0.23
C LEU A 84 -2.87 -3.48 -1.17
N ASP A 85 -4.12 -3.69 -0.82
CA ASP A 85 -5.28 -3.12 -1.50
C ASP A 85 -5.87 -2.02 -0.62
N VAL A 86 -5.87 -0.77 -1.13
CA VAL A 86 -6.39 0.42 -0.45
C VAL A 86 -7.53 1.01 -1.27
N GLU A 87 -8.72 1.12 -0.66
CA GLU A 87 -9.83 1.84 -1.29
C GLU A 87 -10.07 3.16 -0.55
N TYR A 88 -9.92 4.26 -1.28
CA TYR A 88 -9.99 5.60 -0.74
C TYR A 88 -10.86 6.53 -1.59
N ARG A 89 -11.36 7.59 -0.97
CA ARG A 89 -12.01 8.70 -1.68
C ARG A 89 -11.75 10.02 -0.97
N TRP A 90 -11.70 11.07 -1.75
CA TRP A 90 -11.74 12.44 -1.25
C TRP A 90 -13.14 12.77 -0.78
N THR A 91 -13.30 13.26 0.45
CA THR A 91 -14.61 13.61 1.03
C THR A 91 -14.99 15.06 0.78
N GLY A 92 -14.05 15.86 0.28
CA GLY A 92 -14.18 17.26 -0.08
C GLY A 92 -13.23 17.62 -1.21
N GLU A 93 -12.69 18.83 -1.18
CA GLU A 93 -11.65 19.24 -2.13
C GLU A 93 -10.43 18.31 -1.99
N PRO A 94 -9.96 17.72 -3.10
CA PRO A 94 -8.81 16.85 -3.06
C PRO A 94 -7.53 17.63 -2.74
N GLY A 95 -6.61 16.97 -2.07
CA GLY A 95 -5.34 17.58 -1.69
C GLY A 95 -4.21 16.57 -1.67
N ASN A 96 -3.42 16.55 -0.61
CA ASN A 96 -2.30 15.65 -0.43
C ASN A 96 -2.62 14.54 0.57
N CYS A 97 -2.24 13.34 0.24
CA CYS A 97 -2.24 12.14 1.05
C CYS A 97 -1.37 11.09 0.37
N GLY A 98 -0.90 10.11 1.11
CA GLY A 98 -0.09 9.01 0.56
C GLY A 98 -0.20 7.74 1.39
N VAL A 99 0.17 6.62 0.76
CA VAL A 99 0.42 5.34 1.39
C VAL A 99 1.94 5.14 1.43
N LEU A 100 2.51 5.06 2.63
CA LEU A 100 3.93 4.83 2.81
C LEU A 100 4.16 3.34 3.03
N VAL A 101 5.03 2.75 2.22
CA VAL A 101 5.44 1.35 2.34
C VAL A 101 6.85 1.25 2.90
N HIS A 102 7.12 0.17 3.62
CA HIS A 102 8.39 -0.11 4.30
C HIS A 102 8.80 1.02 5.26
N ALA A 103 7.81 1.66 5.90
CA ALA A 103 8.08 2.73 6.85
C ALA A 103 8.88 2.21 8.04
N SER A 104 9.93 2.94 8.43
CA SER A 104 10.86 2.52 9.48
C SER A 104 11.24 3.69 10.38
N THR A 105 12.43 4.23 10.27
CA THR A 105 12.94 5.29 11.15
C THR A 105 11.97 6.47 11.24
N PRO A 106 11.36 6.73 12.41
CA PRO A 106 10.41 7.82 12.56
C PRO A 106 11.05 9.18 12.26
N ARG A 107 10.27 10.07 11.62
CA ARG A 107 10.62 11.48 11.43
C ARG A 107 12.00 11.71 10.80
N CYS A 108 12.39 10.80 9.88
CA CYS A 108 13.66 10.87 9.18
C CYS A 108 13.77 12.12 8.30
N LEU A 109 12.68 12.57 7.71
CA LEU A 109 12.64 13.73 6.84
C LEU A 109 11.71 14.81 7.41
N TYR A 110 12.15 16.08 7.37
CA TYR A 110 11.40 17.25 7.84
C TYR A 110 10.87 17.13 9.28
N LYS A 111 11.42 16.21 10.09
CA LYS A 111 10.93 15.89 11.44
C LYS A 111 9.47 15.44 11.47
N MET A 112 8.99 14.89 10.37
CA MET A 112 7.61 14.44 10.18
C MET A 112 7.52 13.05 9.54
N PHE A 113 8.23 12.84 8.42
CA PHE A 113 8.05 11.63 7.61
C PHE A 113 8.97 10.51 8.08
N PRO A 114 8.47 9.27 8.27
CA PRO A 114 9.32 8.12 8.50
C PRO A 114 10.11 7.77 7.23
N ALA A 115 11.27 7.14 7.39
CA ALA A 115 11.98 6.57 6.25
C ALA A 115 11.09 5.57 5.52
N SER A 116 10.86 5.72 4.21
CA SER A 116 9.88 4.95 3.44
C SER A 116 9.93 5.28 1.95
N ILE A 117 9.20 4.51 1.14
CA ILE A 117 8.74 4.94 -0.18
C ILE A 117 7.26 5.28 -0.06
N GLU A 118 6.89 6.51 -0.36
CA GLU A 118 5.50 6.94 -0.40
C GLU A 118 4.92 6.71 -1.80
N VAL A 119 3.77 6.05 -1.85
CA VAL A 119 2.90 5.95 -3.02
C VAL A 119 1.87 7.06 -2.90
N GLN A 120 2.03 8.06 -3.74
CA GLN A 120 1.28 9.31 -3.70
C GLN A 120 -0.20 9.09 -4.03
N MET A 121 -1.08 9.83 -3.34
CA MET A 121 -2.51 9.87 -3.60
C MET A 121 -2.98 11.27 -4.06
N HIS A 122 -2.09 12.25 -4.20
CA HIS A 122 -2.45 13.60 -4.66
C HIS A 122 -3.16 13.53 -6.01
N ARG A 123 -4.32 14.19 -6.11
CA ARG A 123 -5.16 14.20 -7.31
C ARG A 123 -4.38 14.55 -8.59
N GLY A 124 -4.51 13.69 -9.62
CA GLY A 124 -3.79 13.79 -10.89
C GLY A 124 -2.34 13.26 -10.84
N ASN A 125 -1.89 12.79 -9.66
CA ASN A 125 -0.54 12.27 -9.46
C ASN A 125 -0.53 10.97 -8.65
N ALA A 126 -1.68 10.30 -8.57
CA ALA A 126 -1.79 9.04 -7.83
C ALA A 126 -0.86 7.97 -8.42
N GLY A 127 -0.06 7.36 -7.55
CA GLY A 127 0.94 6.37 -7.93
C GLY A 127 2.34 6.94 -8.20
N ASP A 128 2.58 8.25 -8.08
CA ASP A 128 3.96 8.76 -8.02
C ASP A 128 4.70 8.14 -6.83
N PHE A 129 6.01 7.92 -6.97
CA PHE A 129 6.83 7.62 -5.82
C PHE A 129 7.46 8.87 -5.24
N TRP A 130 7.49 8.95 -3.90
CA TRP A 130 8.31 9.88 -3.16
C TRP A 130 9.32 9.14 -2.29
N CYS A 131 10.59 9.38 -2.55
CA CYS A 131 11.70 8.82 -1.78
C CYS A 131 11.89 9.60 -0.48
N ILE A 132 11.81 8.91 0.67
CA ILE A 132 11.91 9.52 2.00
C ILE A 132 12.96 8.76 2.79
N CYS A 133 14.20 9.24 2.80
CA CYS A 133 15.39 8.59 3.35
C CYS A 133 15.66 7.17 2.80
N GLU A 134 14.77 6.66 2.00
CA GLU A 134 14.86 5.42 1.22
C GLU A 134 14.74 5.78 -0.26
N ASP A 135 15.32 4.97 -1.13
CA ASP A 135 15.33 5.24 -2.56
C ASP A 135 14.84 4.04 -3.37
N VAL A 136 14.37 4.30 -4.58
CA VAL A 136 13.89 3.30 -5.53
C VAL A 136 14.27 3.74 -6.95
N LYS A 137 14.57 2.78 -7.83
CA LYS A 137 14.78 3.02 -9.24
C LYS A 137 13.55 2.67 -10.04
N VAL A 138 13.40 3.32 -11.18
CA VAL A 138 12.39 3.03 -12.19
C VAL A 138 13.03 3.10 -13.56
N ASP A 139 12.35 2.59 -14.58
CA ASP A 139 12.76 2.87 -15.97
C ASP A 139 12.59 4.36 -16.27
N ASP A 140 13.41 4.87 -17.20
CA ASP A 140 13.38 6.28 -17.65
C ASP A 140 13.57 7.32 -16.52
N MET A 141 14.40 7.00 -15.53
CA MET A 141 14.66 7.82 -14.34
C MET A 141 14.91 9.31 -14.68
N VAL A 142 15.68 9.63 -15.71
CA VAL A 142 15.98 11.04 -16.05
C VAL A 142 14.71 11.78 -16.46
N GLN A 143 13.81 11.14 -17.19
CA GLN A 143 12.56 11.74 -17.63
C GLN A 143 11.58 11.89 -16.48
N ARG A 144 11.57 10.93 -15.54
CA ARG A 144 10.56 10.82 -14.47
C ARG A 144 10.99 11.49 -13.17
N ARG A 145 12.31 11.64 -12.93
CA ARG A 145 12.86 12.23 -11.69
C ARG A 145 13.71 13.47 -11.93
N GLY A 146 14.05 13.77 -13.19
CA GLY A 146 14.92 14.88 -13.54
C GLY A 146 16.40 14.49 -13.59
N PRO A 147 17.32 15.49 -13.62
CA PRO A 147 18.75 15.25 -13.82
C PRO A 147 19.38 14.47 -12.66
N ARG A 148 20.27 13.53 -13.03
CA ARG A 148 20.84 12.53 -12.12
C ARG A 148 21.55 13.12 -10.90
N GLU A 149 22.20 14.25 -11.07
CA GLU A 149 22.97 14.94 -10.02
C GLU A 149 22.08 15.53 -8.93
N LYS A 150 20.75 15.53 -9.12
CA LYS A 150 19.77 16.00 -8.12
C LYS A 150 19.07 14.86 -7.39
N TRP A 151 19.29 13.60 -7.80
CA TRP A 151 18.60 12.49 -7.18
C TRP A 151 19.04 12.28 -5.75
N GLY A 152 18.10 11.94 -4.90
CA GLY A 152 18.32 11.60 -3.51
C GLY A 152 17.00 11.48 -2.75
N ALA A 153 17.10 11.18 -1.47
CA ALA A 153 15.95 10.88 -0.63
C ALA A 153 15.86 11.81 0.60
N THR A 154 16.65 12.89 0.61
CA THR A 154 16.75 13.83 1.71
C THR A 154 16.27 15.24 1.32
N GLU A 155 16.34 16.17 2.25
CA GLU A 155 15.89 17.55 2.01
C GLU A 155 16.71 18.21 0.90
N GLY A 156 16.01 18.85 -0.05
CA GLY A 156 16.63 19.52 -1.19
C GLY A 156 16.85 18.64 -2.42
N ASP A 157 16.72 17.31 -2.28
CA ASP A 157 16.87 16.37 -3.38
C ASP A 157 15.62 16.33 -4.28
N ALA A 158 15.80 15.86 -5.54
CA ALA A 158 14.71 15.45 -6.40
C ALA A 158 14.21 14.08 -5.91
N ARG A 159 13.22 14.07 -5.03
CA ARG A 159 12.68 12.88 -4.37
C ARG A 159 11.49 12.27 -5.08
N ARG A 160 10.78 13.05 -5.90
CA ARG A 160 9.59 12.62 -6.64
C ARG A 160 9.98 11.89 -7.92
N ILE A 161 9.34 10.76 -8.16
CA ILE A 161 9.41 10.00 -9.41
C ILE A 161 7.98 9.96 -9.98
N HIS A 162 7.76 10.63 -11.10
CA HIS A 162 6.45 10.67 -11.74
C HIS A 162 5.96 9.29 -12.15
N ASN A 163 4.67 9.08 -12.10
CA ASN A 163 4.02 7.84 -12.54
C ASN A 163 4.04 7.70 -14.08
N LEU A 164 3.51 6.60 -14.60
CA LEU A 164 3.52 6.26 -16.03
C LEU A 164 2.26 6.76 -16.77
N THR A 165 1.25 7.23 -16.04
CA THR A 165 -0.06 7.56 -16.61
C THR A 165 -0.50 8.95 -16.17
N ASP A 166 -1.40 9.54 -16.95
CA ASP A 166 -2.10 10.75 -16.55
C ASP A 166 -3.56 10.37 -16.19
N ASP A 167 -4.00 10.74 -14.98
CA ASP A 167 -5.41 10.72 -14.55
C ASP A 167 -6.07 9.32 -14.54
N SER A 168 -5.46 8.34 -13.86
CA SER A 168 -6.06 7.01 -13.60
C SER A 168 -7.12 7.04 -12.49
N GLU A 169 -7.39 8.20 -11.89
CA GLU A 169 -8.34 8.36 -10.79
C GLU A 169 -9.76 8.59 -11.28
N VAL A 170 -10.74 8.03 -10.55
CA VAL A 170 -12.16 8.32 -10.76
C VAL A 170 -12.54 9.75 -10.31
N PRO A 171 -13.71 10.28 -10.69
CA PRO A 171 -14.18 11.59 -10.23
C PRO A 171 -14.13 11.76 -8.71
N VAL A 172 -13.93 13.00 -8.25
CA VAL A 172 -13.92 13.35 -6.82
C VAL A 172 -15.20 12.88 -6.13
N GLY A 173 -15.08 12.26 -4.97
CA GLY A 173 -16.20 11.68 -4.21
C GLY A 173 -16.48 10.22 -4.53
N GLU A 174 -15.93 9.68 -5.61
CA GLU A 174 -15.99 8.26 -5.94
C GLU A 174 -14.80 7.49 -5.33
N TRP A 175 -14.94 6.16 -5.23
CA TRP A 175 -13.94 5.30 -4.61
C TRP A 175 -12.85 4.91 -5.61
N ASN A 176 -11.62 5.30 -5.32
CA ASN A 176 -10.42 4.79 -5.99
C ASN A 176 -9.96 3.49 -5.33
N HIS A 177 -9.39 2.60 -6.14
CA HIS A 177 -8.70 1.40 -5.69
C HIS A 177 -7.22 1.50 -6.06
N MET A 178 -6.37 1.58 -5.05
CA MET A 178 -4.92 1.52 -5.20
C MET A 178 -4.45 0.13 -4.76
N ARG A 179 -3.72 -0.55 -5.62
CA ARG A 179 -3.01 -1.80 -5.32
C ARG A 179 -1.52 -1.54 -5.33
N ILE A 180 -0.84 -1.99 -4.28
CA ILE A 180 0.61 -1.92 -4.16
C ILE A 180 1.13 -3.33 -3.93
N GLU A 181 2.01 -3.84 -4.79
CA GLU A 181 2.69 -5.13 -4.60
C GLU A 181 4.17 -4.88 -4.29
N CYS A 182 4.59 -5.34 -3.11
CA CYS A 182 5.98 -5.32 -2.66
C CYS A 182 6.54 -6.75 -2.69
N ARG A 183 7.59 -6.98 -3.47
CA ARG A 183 8.28 -8.28 -3.59
C ARG A 183 9.79 -8.08 -3.53
N GLY A 184 10.40 -8.45 -2.39
CA GLY A 184 11.81 -8.13 -2.16
C GLY A 184 12.05 -6.64 -2.32
N ASP A 185 12.90 -6.27 -3.27
CA ASP A 185 13.26 -4.87 -3.58
C ASP A 185 12.42 -4.23 -4.71
N ARG A 186 11.25 -4.83 -5.05
CA ARG A 186 10.33 -4.32 -6.07
C ARG A 186 9.05 -3.78 -5.47
N ILE A 187 8.55 -2.70 -6.08
CA ILE A 187 7.26 -2.08 -5.74
C ILE A 187 6.52 -1.78 -7.04
N ASP A 188 5.42 -2.49 -7.28
CA ASP A 188 4.54 -2.25 -8.42
C ASP A 188 3.21 -1.65 -7.93
N VAL A 189 2.69 -0.65 -8.63
CA VAL A 189 1.51 0.12 -8.22
C VAL A 189 0.47 0.20 -9.33
N TRP A 190 -0.78 -0.08 -8.98
CA TRP A 190 -1.94 0.12 -9.85
C TRP A 190 -2.95 1.07 -9.20
N VAL A 191 -3.58 1.90 -10.01
CA VAL A 191 -4.72 2.75 -9.62
C VAL A 191 -5.88 2.44 -10.57
N ASN A 192 -7.00 1.99 -10.01
CA ASN A 192 -8.21 1.61 -10.74
C ASN A 192 -7.98 0.62 -11.90
N GLY A 193 -6.95 -0.24 -11.75
CA GLY A 193 -6.58 -1.26 -12.72
C GLY A 193 -5.46 -0.85 -13.67
N ASP A 194 -5.15 0.42 -13.80
CA ASP A 194 -4.02 0.92 -14.59
C ASP A 194 -2.71 0.72 -13.82
N LEU A 195 -1.71 0.13 -14.47
CA LEU A 195 -0.36 0.06 -13.93
C LEU A 195 0.27 1.46 -14.01
N VAL A 196 0.41 2.11 -12.85
CA VAL A 196 0.84 3.50 -12.77
C VAL A 196 2.31 3.66 -12.39
N ASN A 197 2.92 2.66 -11.74
CA ASN A 197 4.34 2.71 -11.41
C ASN A 197 4.94 1.33 -11.20
N GLN A 198 6.24 1.21 -11.52
CA GLN A 198 7.04 0.01 -11.26
C GLN A 198 8.42 0.44 -10.77
N GLY A 199 8.74 0.05 -9.53
CA GLY A 199 10.03 0.32 -8.89
C GLY A 199 10.84 -0.94 -8.66
N TYR A 200 12.16 -0.81 -8.67
CA TYR A 200 13.11 -1.89 -8.39
C TYR A 200 14.36 -1.33 -7.71
N GLU A 201 15.20 -2.22 -7.18
CA GLU A 201 16.35 -1.84 -6.34
C GLU A 201 15.94 -0.87 -5.23
N CYS A 202 14.76 -1.11 -4.63
CA CYS A 202 14.34 -0.35 -3.45
C CYS A 202 15.31 -0.62 -2.29
N THR A 203 15.74 0.42 -1.60
CA THR A 203 16.69 0.31 -0.50
C THR A 203 16.08 -0.32 0.76
N ALA A 204 14.74 -0.29 0.87
CA ALA A 204 13.98 -0.97 1.91
C ALA A 204 13.06 -2.04 1.30
N SER A 205 13.00 -3.22 1.90
CA SER A 205 12.15 -4.35 1.47
C SER A 205 11.21 -4.84 2.56
N ARG A 206 11.22 -4.20 3.73
CA ARG A 206 10.41 -4.53 4.91
C ARG A 206 10.18 -3.26 5.74
N GLY A 207 9.06 -3.21 6.42
CA GLY A 207 8.70 -2.17 7.37
C GLY A 207 7.20 -2.06 7.58
N HIS A 208 6.78 -1.00 8.22
CA HIS A 208 5.36 -0.71 8.47
C HIS A 208 4.67 -0.17 7.23
N VAL A 209 3.34 -0.27 7.22
CA VAL A 209 2.48 0.50 6.32
C VAL A 209 2.01 1.74 7.07
N ALA A 210 2.07 2.90 6.42
CA ALA A 210 1.53 4.12 7.01
C ALA A 210 0.59 4.85 6.05
N LEU A 211 -0.42 5.51 6.62
CA LEU A 211 -1.33 6.41 5.92
C LEU A 211 -1.03 7.83 6.35
N GLN A 212 -0.92 8.74 5.38
CA GLN A 212 -0.53 10.11 5.62
C GLN A 212 -1.75 11.00 5.93
N ALA A 213 -1.54 12.05 6.71
CA ALA A 213 -2.44 13.18 6.84
C ALA A 213 -1.69 14.45 6.46
N GLU A 214 -2.05 15.07 5.32
CA GLU A 214 -1.37 16.24 4.79
C GLU A 214 -2.34 17.19 4.06
N GLY A 215 -3.26 17.78 4.82
CA GLY A 215 -4.04 18.94 4.42
C GLY A 215 -5.43 18.65 3.86
N ALA A 216 -5.77 17.44 3.43
CA ALA A 216 -7.09 17.11 2.90
C ALA A 216 -7.74 15.93 3.63
N GLU A 217 -9.08 15.94 3.72
CA GLU A 217 -9.82 14.83 4.31
C GLU A 217 -9.98 13.70 3.31
N VAL A 218 -9.57 12.49 3.72
CA VAL A 218 -9.65 11.25 2.93
C VAL A 218 -10.35 10.17 3.74
N ALA A 219 -11.31 9.51 3.14
CA ALA A 219 -11.94 8.32 3.70
C ALA A 219 -11.35 7.05 3.09
N PHE A 220 -11.09 6.06 3.95
CA PHE A 220 -10.64 4.72 3.57
C PHE A 220 -11.72 3.73 4.01
N ARG A 221 -12.21 2.90 3.09
CA ARG A 221 -13.15 1.81 3.42
C ARG A 221 -12.48 0.44 3.45
N ARG A 222 -11.31 0.31 2.83
CA ARG A 222 -10.54 -0.93 2.77
C ARG A 222 -9.04 -0.60 2.87
N VAL A 223 -8.37 -1.27 3.78
CA VAL A 223 -6.91 -1.38 3.85
C VAL A 223 -6.63 -2.84 4.13
N GLU A 224 -6.34 -3.61 3.09
CA GLU A 224 -6.25 -5.07 3.15
C GLU A 224 -4.89 -5.53 2.64
N LEU A 225 -4.28 -6.43 3.38
CA LEU A 225 -2.97 -7.00 3.07
C LEU A 225 -3.12 -8.49 2.78
N THR A 226 -2.55 -8.91 1.65
CA THR A 226 -2.38 -10.31 1.28
C THR A 226 -0.89 -10.61 1.25
N PRO A 227 -0.37 -11.49 2.11
CA PRO A 227 1.01 -11.95 1.99
C PRO A 227 1.25 -12.58 0.62
N LEU A 228 2.44 -12.39 0.07
CA LEU A 228 2.87 -13.02 -1.16
C LEU A 228 3.90 -14.09 -0.81
N GLY A 229 3.74 -15.30 -1.34
CA GLY A 229 4.74 -16.35 -1.19
C GLY A 229 6.07 -15.90 -1.78
N GLY A 230 7.15 -16.09 -1.01
CA GLY A 230 8.51 -15.86 -1.48
C GLY A 230 8.92 -16.88 -2.55
#